data_dac99cce8818f64bd86bc787997b821d
#
_entry.id   dac99cce8818f64bd86bc787997b821d
#
_cell.length_a   1.000
_cell.length_b   1.000
_cell.length_c   1.000
_cell.angle_alpha   90.00
_cell.angle_beta   90.00
_cell.angle_gamma   90.00
#
_symmetry.space_group_name_H-M   'P 1'
#
loop_
_entity.id
_entity.type
_entity.pdbx_description
1 polymer ?
#
loop_
_entity_poly.entity_id
_entity_poly.type
_entity_poly.pdbx_seq_one_letter_code
_entity_poly.pdbx_strand_id
1 'polypeptide(L)'
;MPKILVIEDNENNRVLLTRRLKARGHEVLTAEDAEQGLALAHAELSDLILMDIGLPGLDGWADTRRLKAHPATQGIPIIALTAHAMQGDREKAAEAGCDAYETKPIDFARLFEKIDALLAPRQSPPP
;
A
#
# COMPACT_ATOMS: atom_id res chain seq x y z
N MET A 1 -7.02 12.69 10.22
CA MET A 1 -5.79 12.40 9.46
C MET A 1 -5.84 10.96 8.99
N PRO A 2 -5.73 10.72 7.68
CA PRO A 2 -5.68 9.35 7.19
C PRO A 2 -4.46 8.61 7.72
N LYS A 3 -4.64 7.34 8.02
CA LYS A 3 -3.60 6.49 8.56
C LYS A 3 -3.11 5.56 7.46
N ILE A 4 -1.84 5.67 7.10
CA ILE A 4 -1.23 4.89 6.02
C ILE A 4 -0.23 3.91 6.61
N LEU A 5 -0.40 2.63 6.29
CA LEU A 5 0.54 1.58 6.68
C LEU A 5 1.51 1.35 5.54
N VAL A 6 2.79 1.47 5.81
CA VAL A 6 3.88 1.23 4.84
C VAL A 6 4.54 -0.10 5.19
N ILE A 7 4.48 -1.06 4.29
CA ILE A 7 5.13 -2.35 4.43
C ILE A 7 6.34 -2.36 3.50
N GLU A 8 7.53 -2.19 4.06
CA GLU A 8 8.78 -2.02 3.33
C GLU A 8 9.94 -2.51 4.20
N ASP A 9 10.76 -3.42 3.71
CA ASP A 9 11.87 -3.96 4.49
C ASP A 9 13.09 -3.04 4.51
N ASN A 10 13.27 -2.20 3.50
CA ASN A 10 14.42 -1.31 3.42
C ASN A 10 14.20 -0.09 4.31
N GLU A 11 15.08 0.10 5.29
CA GLU A 11 14.96 1.20 6.25
C GLU A 11 14.99 2.57 5.57
N ASN A 12 15.89 2.76 4.62
CA ASN A 12 15.99 4.05 3.92
C ASN A 12 14.71 4.39 3.17
N ASN A 13 14.11 3.40 2.51
CA ASN A 13 12.85 3.58 1.82
C ASN A 13 11.70 3.85 2.79
N ARG A 14 11.67 3.16 3.94
CA ARG A 14 10.68 3.43 4.98
C ARG A 14 10.77 4.85 5.49
N VAL A 15 11.99 5.32 5.77
CA VAL A 15 12.21 6.68 6.26
C VAL A 15 11.76 7.71 5.23
N LEU A 16 12.13 7.52 3.98
CA LEU A 16 11.76 8.43 2.90
C LEU A 16 10.25 8.52 2.71
N LEU A 17 9.59 7.36 2.61
CA LEU A 17 8.13 7.30 2.47
C LEU A 17 7.43 7.96 3.67
N THR A 18 7.91 7.65 4.87
CA THR A 18 7.33 8.21 6.10
C THR A 18 7.42 9.74 6.09
N ARG A 19 8.58 10.29 5.76
CA ARG A 19 8.75 11.74 5.70
C ARG A 19 7.82 12.40 4.70
N ARG A 20 7.75 11.83 3.50
CA ARG A 20 6.91 12.38 2.43
C ARG A 20 5.43 12.33 2.79
N LEU A 21 5.00 11.21 3.35
CA LEU A 21 3.59 11.04 3.73
C LEU A 21 3.22 11.97 4.90
N LYS A 22 4.08 12.07 5.90
CA LYS A 22 3.83 12.97 7.04
C LYS A 22 3.78 14.43 6.59
N ALA A 23 4.62 14.81 5.63
CA ALA A 23 4.61 16.16 5.09
C ALA A 23 3.28 16.51 4.41
N ARG A 24 2.53 15.49 3.96
CA ARG A 24 1.21 15.67 3.38
C ARG A 24 0.07 15.57 4.41
N GLY A 25 0.39 15.45 5.68
CA GLY A 25 -0.61 15.40 6.75
C GLY A 25 -1.14 14.02 7.06
N HIS A 26 -0.48 12.96 6.60
CA HIS A 26 -0.89 11.59 6.91
C HIS A 26 -0.24 11.09 8.19
N GLU A 27 -0.96 10.26 8.94
CA GLU A 27 -0.38 9.46 10.01
C GLU A 27 0.22 8.21 9.38
N VAL A 28 1.44 7.83 9.79
CA VAL A 28 2.17 6.73 9.15
C VAL A 28 2.51 5.65 10.16
N LEU A 29 2.15 4.42 9.82
CA LEU A 29 2.60 3.21 10.50
C LEU A 29 3.57 2.48 9.57
N THR A 30 4.59 1.86 10.11
CA THR A 30 5.56 1.12 9.31
C THR A 30 5.66 -0.33 9.76
N ALA A 31 5.89 -1.22 8.81
CA ALA A 31 6.17 -2.62 9.05
C ALA A 31 7.31 -3.07 8.15
N GLU A 32 8.13 -3.97 8.64
CA GLU A 32 9.28 -4.48 7.90
C GLU A 32 8.92 -5.67 7.00
N ASP A 33 7.84 -6.35 7.32
CA ASP A 33 7.38 -7.51 6.56
C ASP A 33 5.85 -7.61 6.61
N ALA A 34 5.32 -8.56 5.85
CA ALA A 34 3.88 -8.72 5.74
C ALA A 34 3.22 -9.20 7.05
N GLU A 35 3.92 -9.97 7.84
CA GLU A 35 3.40 -10.44 9.12
C GLU A 35 3.17 -9.30 10.10
N GLN A 36 4.17 -8.41 10.22
CA GLN A 36 4.03 -7.20 11.02
C GLN A 36 2.94 -6.31 10.44
N GLY A 37 2.90 -6.19 9.12
CA GLY A 37 1.90 -5.39 8.44
C GLY A 37 0.48 -5.88 8.69
N LEU A 38 0.26 -7.19 8.63
CA LEU A 38 -1.04 -7.79 8.94
C LEU A 38 -1.45 -7.50 10.37
N ALA A 39 -0.53 -7.67 11.32
CA ALA A 39 -0.80 -7.42 12.73
C ALA A 39 -1.17 -5.96 12.98
N LEU A 40 -0.44 -5.02 12.37
CA LEU A 40 -0.71 -3.61 12.51
C LEU A 40 -2.03 -3.20 11.84
N ALA A 41 -2.30 -3.72 10.65
CA ALA A 41 -3.55 -3.43 9.94
C ALA A 41 -4.76 -3.91 10.75
N HIS A 42 -4.61 -5.05 11.40
CA HIS A 42 -5.65 -5.63 12.26
C HIS A 42 -5.86 -4.80 13.53
N ALA A 43 -4.77 -4.38 14.16
CA ALA A 43 -4.83 -3.69 15.45
C ALA A 43 -5.24 -2.22 15.31
N GLU A 44 -4.88 -1.57 14.22
CA GLU A 44 -5.01 -0.12 14.08
C GLU A 44 -5.72 0.34 12.82
N LEU A 45 -6.53 -0.44 12.21
CA LEU A 45 -7.40 -0.08 11.07
C LEU A 45 -6.83 1.05 10.18
N SER A 46 -5.88 0.69 9.34
CA SER A 46 -5.29 1.65 8.40
C SER A 46 -6.28 2.05 7.32
N ASP A 47 -6.16 3.26 6.81
CA ASP A 47 -7.00 3.76 5.73
C ASP A 47 -6.47 3.37 4.36
N LEU A 48 -5.17 3.07 4.27
CA LEU A 48 -4.51 2.68 3.04
C LEU A 48 -3.21 1.94 3.37
N ILE A 49 -2.82 0.99 2.51
CA ILE A 49 -1.57 0.24 2.65
C ILE A 49 -0.70 0.47 1.42
N LEU A 50 0.56 0.83 1.65
CA LEU A 50 1.60 0.80 0.63
C LEU A 50 2.41 -0.47 0.83
N MET A 51 2.39 -1.36 -0.18
CA MET A 51 3.03 -2.67 -0.11
C MET A 51 4.19 -2.75 -1.09
N ASP A 52 5.41 -2.88 -0.60
CA ASP A 52 6.56 -3.14 -1.46
C ASP A 52 6.55 -4.59 -1.93
N ILE A 53 6.55 -4.77 -3.24
CA ILE A 53 6.46 -6.08 -3.87
C ILE A 53 7.85 -6.57 -4.33
N GLY A 54 8.82 -5.70 -4.43
CA GLY A 54 10.05 -5.94 -5.20
C GLY A 54 11.15 -6.73 -4.51
N LEU A 55 10.88 -7.50 -3.46
CA LEU A 55 11.94 -8.09 -2.64
C LEU A 55 12.24 -9.54 -3.02
N PRO A 56 13.53 -9.89 -3.21
CA PRO A 56 13.91 -11.27 -3.46
C PRO A 56 13.51 -12.17 -2.29
N GLY A 57 12.87 -13.28 -2.58
CA GLY A 57 12.47 -14.25 -1.57
C GLY A 57 11.17 -13.94 -0.84
N LEU A 58 10.54 -12.81 -1.13
CA LEU A 58 9.23 -12.47 -0.59
C LEU A 58 8.21 -12.47 -1.72
N ASP A 59 7.10 -13.13 -1.49
CA ASP A 59 5.98 -13.10 -2.43
C ASP A 59 4.97 -12.04 -1.99
N GLY A 60 5.26 -10.79 -2.36
CA GLY A 60 4.40 -9.66 -2.02
C GLY A 60 3.00 -9.77 -2.62
N TRP A 61 2.88 -10.48 -3.75
CA TRP A 61 1.56 -10.74 -4.33
C TRP A 61 0.73 -11.68 -3.46
N ALA A 62 1.37 -12.72 -2.92
CA ALA A 62 0.69 -13.64 -1.99
C ALA A 62 0.29 -12.91 -0.70
N ASP A 63 1.16 -12.04 -0.20
CA ASP A 63 0.86 -11.25 0.99
C ASP A 63 -0.30 -10.29 0.75
N THR A 64 -0.35 -9.69 -0.43
CA THR A 64 -1.47 -8.83 -0.82
C THR A 64 -2.77 -9.64 -0.87
N ARG A 65 -2.73 -10.83 -1.45
CA ARG A 65 -3.91 -11.72 -1.48
C ARG A 65 -4.37 -12.07 -0.07
N ARG A 66 -3.43 -12.32 0.85
CA ARG A 66 -3.77 -12.61 2.27
C ARG A 66 -4.50 -11.44 2.91
N LEU A 67 -4.02 -10.22 2.69
CA LEU A 67 -4.68 -9.01 3.21
C LEU A 67 -6.09 -8.86 2.63
N LYS A 68 -6.24 -9.09 1.33
CA LYS A 68 -7.54 -8.97 0.67
C LYS A 68 -8.50 -10.11 1.00
N ALA A 69 -7.99 -11.24 1.42
CA ALA A 69 -8.81 -12.38 1.84
C ALA A 69 -9.29 -12.27 3.29
N HIS A 70 -8.63 -11.46 4.10
CA HIS A 70 -8.96 -11.35 5.52
C HIS A 70 -10.08 -10.32 5.74
N PRO A 71 -11.19 -10.69 6.42
CA PRO A 71 -12.32 -9.76 6.60
C PRO A 71 -11.96 -8.42 7.22
N ALA A 72 -10.97 -8.38 8.12
CA ALA A 72 -10.57 -7.15 8.79
C ALA A 72 -9.81 -6.19 7.88
N THR A 73 -9.18 -6.69 6.82
CA THR A 73 -8.31 -5.89 5.95
C THR A 73 -8.76 -5.83 4.50
N GLN A 74 -9.74 -6.64 4.11
CA GLN A 74 -10.18 -6.72 2.70
C GLN A 74 -10.67 -5.39 2.14
N GLY A 75 -11.21 -4.52 2.96
CA GLY A 75 -11.73 -3.22 2.54
C GLY A 75 -10.68 -2.12 2.48
N ILE A 76 -9.44 -2.39 2.89
CA ILE A 76 -8.39 -1.39 2.91
C ILE A 76 -7.74 -1.31 1.52
N PRO A 77 -7.69 -0.11 0.88
CA PRO A 77 -7.01 0.02 -0.40
C PRO A 77 -5.53 -0.29 -0.29
N ILE A 78 -4.99 -1.02 -1.27
CA ILE A 78 -3.58 -1.39 -1.32
C ILE A 78 -2.96 -0.85 -2.61
N ILE A 79 -1.87 -0.10 -2.47
CA ILE A 79 -1.04 0.33 -3.59
C ILE A 79 0.23 -0.50 -3.56
N ALA A 80 0.48 -1.25 -4.62
CA ALA A 80 1.70 -2.03 -4.75
C ALA A 80 2.82 -1.13 -5.27
N LEU A 81 4.01 -1.23 -4.65
CA LEU A 81 5.22 -0.55 -5.11
C LEU A 81 6.13 -1.63 -5.70
N THR A 82 6.39 -1.56 -7.00
CA THR A 82 7.13 -2.60 -7.70
C THR A 82 8.33 -2.04 -8.45
N ALA A 83 9.43 -2.80 -8.49
CA ALA A 83 10.62 -2.44 -9.26
C ALA A 83 10.45 -2.73 -10.75
N HIS A 84 9.42 -3.47 -11.13
CA HIS A 84 9.23 -3.92 -12.51
C HIS A 84 7.89 -3.45 -13.06
N ALA A 85 7.95 -2.74 -14.20
CA ALA A 85 6.78 -2.23 -14.89
C ALA A 85 6.38 -3.11 -16.08
N MET A 86 6.62 -4.42 -15.99
CA MET A 86 6.28 -5.33 -17.07
C MET A 86 4.78 -5.59 -17.10
N GLN A 87 4.27 -5.89 -18.28
CA GLN A 87 2.84 -6.14 -18.48
C GLN A 87 2.31 -7.23 -17.55
N GLY A 88 3.10 -8.27 -17.30
CA GLY A 88 2.73 -9.35 -16.38
C GLY A 88 2.55 -8.88 -14.94
N ASP A 89 3.21 -7.81 -14.53
CA ASP A 89 3.08 -7.29 -13.17
C ASP A 89 1.74 -6.57 -12.95
N ARG A 90 1.21 -5.94 -13.98
CA ARG A 90 -0.15 -5.36 -13.93
C ARG A 90 -1.19 -6.43 -13.67
N GLU A 91 -1.08 -7.53 -14.40
CA GLU A 91 -2.00 -8.65 -14.25
C GLU A 91 -1.89 -9.27 -12.87
N LYS A 92 -0.67 -9.45 -12.37
CA LYS A 92 -0.44 -9.97 -11.02
C LYS A 92 -1.00 -9.04 -9.95
N ALA A 93 -0.83 -7.72 -10.12
CA ALA A 93 -1.39 -6.75 -9.20
C ALA A 93 -2.91 -6.85 -9.14
N ALA A 94 -3.56 -6.91 -10.30
CA ALA A 94 -5.01 -7.03 -10.39
C ALA A 94 -5.50 -8.34 -9.76
N GLU A 95 -4.84 -9.45 -10.06
CA GLU A 95 -5.19 -10.77 -9.49
C GLU A 95 -5.02 -10.81 -7.97
N ALA A 96 -3.99 -10.13 -7.46
CA ALA A 96 -3.76 -10.07 -6.02
C ALA A 96 -4.76 -9.16 -5.31
N GLY A 97 -5.49 -8.33 -6.04
CA GLY A 97 -6.48 -7.44 -5.47
C GLY A 97 -5.97 -6.05 -5.12
N CYS A 98 -4.82 -5.65 -5.69
CA CYS A 98 -4.32 -4.29 -5.52
C CYS A 98 -5.27 -3.28 -6.15
N ASP A 99 -5.47 -2.16 -5.47
CA ASP A 99 -6.31 -1.07 -5.97
C ASP A 99 -5.55 -0.15 -6.93
N ALA A 100 -4.23 -0.10 -6.79
CA ALA A 100 -3.34 0.63 -7.68
C ALA A 100 -1.93 0.05 -7.58
N TYR A 101 -1.05 0.47 -8.47
CA TYR A 101 0.37 0.15 -8.33
C TYR A 101 1.20 1.32 -8.83
N GLU A 102 2.43 1.41 -8.35
CA GLU A 102 3.40 2.40 -8.78
C GLU A 102 4.76 1.73 -8.96
N THR A 103 5.50 2.14 -9.98
CA THR A 103 6.81 1.57 -10.28
C THR A 103 7.93 2.37 -9.65
N LYS A 104 9.00 1.69 -9.26
CA LYS A 104 10.21 2.34 -8.76
C LYS A 104 11.12 2.75 -9.93
N PRO A 105 11.82 3.86 -9.85
CA PRO A 105 11.85 4.82 -8.74
C PRO A 105 10.51 5.53 -8.59
N ILE A 106 10.12 5.77 -7.36
CA ILE A 106 8.79 6.31 -7.08
C ILE A 106 8.70 7.76 -7.54
N ASP A 107 7.69 8.04 -8.38
CA ASP A 107 7.27 9.41 -8.67
C ASP A 107 6.26 9.80 -7.60
N PHE A 108 6.69 10.63 -6.66
CA PHE A 108 5.85 10.99 -5.52
C PHE A 108 4.59 11.75 -5.94
N ALA A 109 4.67 12.55 -6.99
CA ALA A 109 3.48 13.25 -7.48
C ALA A 109 2.40 12.25 -7.92
N ARG A 110 2.79 11.24 -8.68
CA ARG A 110 1.85 10.19 -9.11
C ARG A 110 1.37 9.34 -7.94
N LEU A 111 2.26 9.01 -7.02
CA LEU A 111 1.88 8.24 -5.83
C LEU A 111 0.84 8.99 -5.01
N PHE A 112 1.06 10.28 -4.77
CA PHE A 112 0.13 11.10 -4.01
C PHE A 112 -1.22 11.25 -4.70
N GLU A 113 -1.24 11.36 -6.04
CA GLU A 113 -2.49 11.37 -6.79
C GLU A 113 -3.30 10.09 -6.55
N LYS A 114 -2.63 8.94 -6.59
CA LYS A 114 -3.29 7.64 -6.34
C LYS A 114 -3.77 7.53 -4.91
N ILE A 115 -2.96 7.96 -3.95
CA ILE A 115 -3.34 7.97 -2.54
C ILE A 115 -4.57 8.84 -2.33
N ASP A 116 -4.54 10.06 -2.84
CA ASP A 116 -5.65 11.00 -2.68
C ASP A 116 -6.93 10.46 -3.31
N ALA A 117 -6.82 9.83 -4.48
CA ALA A 117 -7.98 9.23 -5.15
C ALA A 117 -8.60 8.09 -4.32
N LEU A 118 -7.76 7.25 -3.72
CA LEU A 118 -8.23 6.12 -2.92
C LEU A 118 -8.73 6.53 -1.54
N LEU A 119 -8.20 7.62 -0.98
CA LEU A 119 -8.63 8.16 0.31
C LEU A 119 -9.76 9.16 0.18
N ALA A 120 -10.07 9.60 -1.03
CA ALA A 120 -11.20 10.50 -1.24
C ALA A 120 -12.44 9.90 -0.59
N PRO A 121 -13.21 10.70 0.16
CA PRO A 121 -14.43 10.15 0.75
C PRO A 121 -15.26 9.56 -0.37
N ARG A 122 -15.57 8.28 -0.21
CA ARG A 122 -16.54 7.64 -1.09
C ARG A 122 -17.86 8.36 -0.86
N GLN A 123 -18.10 9.35 -1.68
CA GLN A 123 -19.40 9.92 -1.69
C GLN A 123 -20.35 8.83 -2.12
N SER A 124 -21.21 8.46 -1.20
CA SER A 124 -22.39 7.72 -1.62
C SER A 124 -22.95 8.48 -2.81
N PRO A 125 -23.23 7.81 -3.93
CA PRO A 125 -23.89 8.50 -5.02
C PRO A 125 -25.09 9.21 -4.46
N PRO A 126 -25.35 10.46 -4.86
CA PRO A 126 -26.50 11.17 -4.37
C PRO A 126 -27.75 10.32 -4.61
N PRO A 127 -28.63 10.27 -3.65
CA PRO A 127 -29.87 9.52 -3.82
C PRO A 127 -30.63 10.01 -5.04
#